data_972af8673442f7b1ca2bdc207dbdef7d
#
_entry.id   972af8673442f7b1ca2bdc207dbdef7d
#
_cell.length_a   1.000
_cell.length_b   1.000
_cell.length_c   1.000
_cell.angle_alpha   90.00
_cell.angle_beta   90.00
_cell.angle_gamma   90.00
#
_symmetry.space_group_name_H-M   'P 1'
#
loop_
_entity.id
_entity.type
_entity.pdbx_description
1 polymer ?
#
loop_
_entity_poly.entity_id
_entity_poly.type
_entity_poly.pdbx_seq_one_letter_code
_entity_poly.pdbx_strand_id
1 'polypeptide(L)'
;MFTDFLKKLFGTSTERDIARLLPLVEATRSHERQISAMSNDRLRAQTGLFKERLDQGSTLDELLPEAFATAREAAKRVAGLRPFDVQVIGGVVLHRGGIAEMVTGEGKTLVAVLPCYSTRSPAWACTWSR
;
A
#
# COMPACT_ATOMS: atom_id res chain seq x y z
N MET A 1 18.79 -11.67 -5.86
CA MET A 1 18.73 -11.17 -4.46
C MET A 1 17.33 -10.82 -4.02
N PHE A 2 16.67 -9.86 -4.67
CA PHE A 2 15.30 -9.48 -4.31
C PHE A 2 14.30 -10.63 -4.53
N THR A 3 14.40 -11.34 -5.64
CA THR A 3 13.60 -12.52 -5.96
C THR A 3 13.83 -13.70 -5.00
N ASP A 4 15.05 -13.91 -4.54
CA ASP A 4 15.38 -15.01 -3.61
C ASP A 4 14.87 -14.73 -2.20
N PHE A 5 14.86 -13.48 -1.80
CA PHE A 5 14.27 -13.04 -0.55
C PHE A 5 12.74 -13.21 -0.57
N LEU A 6 12.09 -12.86 -1.68
CA LEU A 6 10.66 -13.08 -1.88
C LEU A 6 10.28 -14.57 -1.90
N LYS A 7 11.11 -15.44 -2.50
CA LYS A 7 10.93 -16.90 -2.48
C LYS A 7 10.93 -17.46 -1.07
N LYS A 8 11.82 -16.96 -0.22
CA LYS A 8 11.95 -17.39 1.16
C LYS A 8 10.80 -16.92 2.05
N LEU A 9 10.16 -15.82 1.66
CA LEU A 9 9.07 -15.21 2.42
C LEU A 9 7.69 -15.84 2.14
N PHE A 10 7.44 -16.30 0.91
CA PHE A 10 6.10 -16.63 0.46
C PHE A 10 5.89 -18.07 -0.05
N GLY A 11 6.93 -18.92 -0.15
CA GLY A 11 6.80 -20.30 -0.62
C GLY A 11 6.61 -20.45 -2.15
N THR A 12 6.70 -21.67 -2.67
CA THR A 12 6.82 -21.96 -4.11
C THR A 12 5.57 -21.76 -4.97
N SER A 13 4.36 -21.76 -4.40
CA SER A 13 3.12 -21.43 -5.15
C SER A 13 2.92 -19.92 -5.36
N THR A 14 3.66 -19.12 -4.65
CA THR A 14 3.48 -17.69 -4.50
C THR A 14 4.28 -16.88 -5.52
N GLU A 15 5.23 -17.49 -6.25
CA GLU A 15 6.04 -16.77 -7.25
C GLU A 15 5.18 -16.13 -8.36
N ARG A 16 4.13 -16.84 -8.79
CA ARG A 16 3.20 -16.34 -9.82
C ARG A 16 2.35 -15.19 -9.28
N ASP A 17 1.94 -15.28 -8.04
CA ASP A 17 1.12 -14.27 -7.41
C ASP A 17 1.93 -13.00 -7.14
N ILE A 18 3.17 -13.14 -6.68
CA ILE A 18 4.11 -12.03 -6.52
C ILE A 18 4.41 -11.36 -7.87
N ALA A 19 4.66 -12.15 -8.92
CA ALA A 19 4.91 -11.60 -10.25
C ALA A 19 3.75 -10.74 -10.77
N ARG A 20 2.51 -11.07 -10.41
CA ARG A 20 1.32 -10.26 -10.72
C ARG A 20 1.24 -8.96 -9.92
N LEU A 21 1.89 -8.90 -8.77
CA LEU A 21 1.89 -7.72 -7.90
C LEU A 21 3.03 -6.75 -8.20
N LEU A 22 4.11 -7.20 -8.86
CA LEU A 22 5.25 -6.36 -9.22
C LEU A 22 4.86 -5.11 -10.04
N PRO A 23 3.98 -5.19 -11.04
CA PRO A 23 3.54 -4.00 -11.78
C PRO A 23 2.90 -2.94 -10.88
N LEU A 24 2.22 -3.36 -9.82
CA LEU A 24 1.55 -2.46 -8.87
C LEU A 24 2.57 -1.78 -7.95
N VAL A 25 3.62 -2.50 -7.57
CA VAL A 25 4.76 -1.92 -6.82
C VAL A 25 5.48 -0.88 -7.68
N GLU A 26 5.70 -1.17 -8.94
CA GLU A 26 6.34 -0.23 -9.88
C GLU A 26 5.46 1.00 -10.13
N ALA A 27 4.15 0.82 -10.28
CA ALA A 27 3.20 1.93 -10.35
C ALA A 27 3.24 2.79 -9.07
N THR A 28 3.34 2.15 -7.89
CA THR A 28 3.52 2.87 -6.62
C THR A 28 4.80 3.72 -6.62
N ARG A 29 5.91 3.15 -7.08
CA ARG A 29 7.19 3.87 -7.19
C ARG A 29 7.11 5.06 -8.16
N SER A 30 6.39 4.92 -9.27
CA SER A 30 6.25 6.00 -10.25
C SER A 30 5.57 7.25 -9.66
N HIS A 31 4.63 7.06 -8.72
CA HIS A 31 3.97 8.16 -8.02
C HIS A 31 4.84 8.80 -6.92
N GLU A 32 5.84 8.09 -6.38
CA GLU A 32 6.64 8.57 -5.24
C GLU A 32 7.38 9.87 -5.53
N ARG A 33 7.90 10.04 -6.74
CA ARG A 33 8.63 11.27 -7.12
C ARG A 33 7.73 12.50 -6.99
N GLN A 34 6.52 12.41 -7.49
CA GLN A 34 5.54 13.50 -7.44
C GLN A 34 5.08 13.76 -6.00
N ILE A 35 4.81 12.71 -5.26
CA ILE A 35 4.29 12.80 -3.88
C ILE A 35 5.37 13.30 -2.92
N SER A 36 6.62 12.88 -3.08
CA SER A 36 7.74 13.35 -2.25
C SER A 36 8.03 14.85 -2.43
N ALA A 37 7.68 15.42 -3.58
CA ALA A 37 7.81 16.85 -3.84
C ALA A 37 6.67 17.69 -3.26
N MET A 38 5.60 17.07 -2.77
CA MET A 38 4.46 17.77 -2.21
C MET A 38 4.77 18.36 -0.82
N SER A 39 4.18 19.52 -0.52
CA SER A 39 4.14 20.06 0.84
C SER A 39 3.30 19.18 1.76
N ASN A 40 3.47 19.33 3.08
CA ASN A 40 2.69 18.57 4.06
C ASN A 40 1.18 18.82 3.91
N ASP A 41 0.77 20.04 3.58
CA ASP A 41 -0.64 20.38 3.38
C ASP A 41 -1.23 19.70 2.14
N ARG A 42 -0.46 19.64 1.03
CA ARG A 42 -0.84 18.92 -0.17
C ARG A 42 -0.92 17.41 0.07
N LEU A 43 0.02 16.86 0.82
CA LEU A 43 0.02 15.45 1.18
C LEU A 43 -1.22 15.08 2.01
N ARG A 44 -1.62 15.92 2.96
CA ARG A 44 -2.87 15.74 3.74
C ARG A 44 -4.11 15.84 2.87
N ALA A 45 -4.13 16.78 1.91
CA ALA A 45 -5.24 16.97 0.99
C ALA A 45 -5.46 15.78 0.03
N GLN A 46 -4.46 14.93 -0.19
CA GLN A 46 -4.58 13.73 -1.05
C GLN A 46 -5.73 12.82 -0.61
N THR A 47 -5.96 12.66 0.68
CA THR A 47 -7.08 11.85 1.20
C THR A 47 -8.44 12.37 0.74
N GLY A 48 -8.63 13.68 0.70
CA GLY A 48 -9.83 14.31 0.16
C GLY A 48 -10.01 14.07 -1.32
N LEU A 49 -8.94 14.24 -2.10
CA LEU A 49 -8.92 13.99 -3.54
C LEU A 49 -9.24 12.53 -3.89
N PHE A 50 -8.73 11.56 -3.12
CA PHE A 50 -9.06 10.15 -3.32
C PHE A 50 -10.54 9.87 -3.06
N LYS A 51 -11.13 10.48 -2.03
CA LYS A 51 -12.56 10.36 -1.76
C LYS A 51 -13.40 10.93 -2.89
N GLU A 52 -13.06 12.12 -3.38
CA GLU A 52 -13.74 12.74 -4.51
C GLU A 52 -13.67 11.87 -5.78
N ARG A 53 -12.50 11.28 -6.08
CA ARG A 53 -12.33 10.38 -7.22
C ARG A 53 -13.14 9.10 -7.08
N LEU A 54 -13.24 8.55 -5.86
CA LEU A 54 -14.10 7.39 -5.58
C LEU A 54 -15.58 7.74 -5.78
N ASP A 55 -16.02 8.92 -5.31
CA ASP A 55 -17.39 9.40 -5.48
C ASP A 55 -17.72 9.65 -6.97
N GLN A 56 -16.71 9.98 -7.78
CA GLN A 56 -16.83 10.14 -9.24
C GLN A 56 -16.80 8.81 -10.02
N GLY A 57 -16.65 7.68 -9.34
CA GLY A 57 -16.71 6.35 -9.92
C GLY A 57 -15.36 5.65 -10.15
N SER A 58 -14.24 6.25 -9.72
CA SER A 58 -12.95 5.54 -9.72
C SER A 58 -12.98 4.36 -8.75
N THR A 59 -12.30 3.27 -9.11
CA THR A 59 -12.19 2.10 -8.23
C THR A 59 -11.04 2.25 -7.23
N LEU A 60 -11.14 1.55 -6.10
CA LEU A 60 -10.04 1.49 -5.13
C LEU A 60 -8.75 0.93 -5.75
N ASP A 61 -8.87 -0.07 -6.61
CA ASP A 61 -7.71 -0.69 -7.26
C ASP A 61 -6.96 0.30 -8.19
N GLU A 62 -7.68 1.19 -8.87
CA GLU A 62 -7.07 2.24 -9.69
C GLU A 62 -6.31 3.27 -8.86
N LEU A 63 -6.82 3.60 -7.69
CA LEU A 63 -6.21 4.58 -6.79
C LEU A 63 -5.13 3.97 -5.89
N LEU A 64 -5.06 2.65 -5.79
CA LEU A 64 -4.21 1.94 -4.85
C LEU A 64 -2.72 2.31 -4.95
N PRO A 65 -2.09 2.37 -6.15
CA PRO A 65 -0.68 2.75 -6.27
C PRO A 65 -0.39 4.15 -5.72
N GLU A 66 -1.22 5.11 -6.05
CA GLU A 66 -1.08 6.49 -5.59
C GLU A 66 -1.35 6.63 -4.08
N ALA A 67 -2.36 5.92 -3.57
CA ALA A 67 -2.68 5.88 -2.16
C ALA A 67 -1.54 5.25 -1.34
N PHE A 68 -0.95 4.16 -1.83
CA PHE A 68 0.18 3.52 -1.16
C PHE A 68 1.44 4.39 -1.19
N ALA A 69 1.71 5.08 -2.30
CA ALA A 69 2.82 6.03 -2.37
C ALA A 69 2.61 7.19 -1.39
N THR A 70 1.38 7.69 -1.25
CA THR A 70 1.02 8.73 -0.28
C THR A 70 1.23 8.24 1.16
N ALA A 71 0.78 7.03 1.48
CA ALA A 71 0.97 6.43 2.80
C ALA A 71 2.45 6.18 3.13
N ARG A 72 3.26 5.75 2.15
CA ARG A 72 4.73 5.59 2.29
C ARG A 72 5.42 6.90 2.64
N GLU A 73 5.09 7.96 1.93
CA GLU A 73 5.66 9.29 2.18
C GLU A 73 5.21 9.85 3.53
N ALA A 74 3.95 9.66 3.89
CA ALA A 74 3.43 10.06 5.18
C ALA A 74 4.13 9.32 6.33
N ALA A 75 4.30 8.00 6.23
CA ALA A 75 5.02 7.19 7.21
C ALA A 75 6.48 7.64 7.35
N LYS A 76 7.14 7.94 6.23
CA LYS A 76 8.51 8.47 6.23
C LYS A 76 8.61 9.81 6.96
N ARG A 77 7.67 10.75 6.71
CA ARG A 77 7.70 12.08 7.33
C ARG A 77 7.34 12.08 8.81
N VAL A 78 6.36 11.25 9.20
CA VAL A 78 5.84 11.23 10.57
C VAL A 78 6.64 10.31 11.48
N ALA A 79 6.96 9.09 11.00
CA ALA A 79 7.61 8.06 11.81
C ALA A 79 9.09 7.85 11.44
N GLY A 80 9.60 8.49 10.40
CA GLY A 80 10.94 8.24 9.87
C GLY A 80 11.12 6.87 9.22
N LEU A 81 10.03 6.14 9.01
CA LEU A 81 10.01 4.76 8.52
C LEU A 81 9.36 4.69 7.13
N ARG A 82 10.17 4.50 6.11
CA ARG A 82 9.66 4.29 4.75
C ARG A 82 9.39 2.80 4.52
N PRO A 83 8.14 2.37 4.26
CA PRO A 83 7.84 0.99 3.91
C PRO A 83 8.68 0.50 2.73
N PHE A 84 9.26 -0.70 2.82
CA PHE A 84 9.97 -1.34 1.73
C PHE A 84 8.98 -1.92 0.70
N ASP A 85 9.47 -2.25 -0.49
CA ASP A 85 8.63 -2.81 -1.56
C ASP A 85 7.97 -4.13 -1.16
N VAL A 86 8.66 -4.97 -0.39
CA VAL A 86 8.10 -6.20 0.16
C VAL A 86 6.92 -5.92 1.10
N GLN A 87 6.97 -4.82 1.83
CA GLN A 87 5.88 -4.38 2.70
C GLN A 87 4.70 -3.84 1.88
N VAL A 88 4.97 -3.19 0.75
CA VAL A 88 3.94 -2.79 -0.22
C VAL A 88 3.22 -4.02 -0.78
N ILE A 89 3.96 -5.05 -1.18
CA ILE A 89 3.38 -6.33 -1.64
C ILE A 89 2.48 -6.93 -0.56
N GLY A 90 2.94 -7.02 0.68
CA GLY A 90 2.14 -7.46 1.82
C GLY A 90 0.87 -6.63 2.00
N GLY A 91 0.98 -5.32 1.87
CA GLY A 91 -0.16 -4.39 1.93
C GLY A 91 -1.18 -4.64 0.83
N VAL A 92 -0.75 -4.93 -0.40
CA VAL A 92 -1.65 -5.28 -1.53
C VAL A 92 -2.35 -6.61 -1.28
N VAL A 93 -1.64 -7.61 -0.78
CA VAL A 93 -2.23 -8.92 -0.42
C VAL A 93 -3.34 -8.74 0.61
N LEU A 94 -3.09 -7.97 1.66
CA LEU A 94 -4.09 -7.66 2.68
C LEU A 94 -5.27 -6.85 2.12
N HIS A 95 -5.00 -5.87 1.26
CA HIS A 95 -6.04 -5.08 0.60
C HIS A 95 -6.99 -5.96 -0.23
N ARG A 96 -6.47 -7.00 -0.87
CA ARG A 96 -7.25 -7.98 -1.65
C ARG A 96 -7.92 -9.05 -0.80
N GLY A 97 -7.86 -8.95 0.52
CA GLY A 97 -8.46 -9.92 1.45
C GLY A 97 -7.64 -11.20 1.63
N GLY A 98 -6.39 -11.21 1.18
CA GLY A 98 -5.47 -12.32 1.38
C GLY A 98 -4.79 -12.29 2.74
N ILE A 99 -4.02 -13.32 3.04
CA ILE A 99 -3.18 -13.43 4.22
C ILE A 99 -1.72 -13.22 3.81
N ALA A 100 -1.06 -12.24 4.43
CA ALA A 100 0.36 -11.99 4.24
C ALA A 100 1.12 -12.51 5.45
N GLU A 101 1.83 -13.62 5.28
CA GLU A 101 2.74 -14.15 6.30
C GLU A 101 4.10 -13.47 6.19
N MET A 102 4.57 -12.91 7.29
CA MET A 102 5.85 -12.22 7.37
C MET A 102 6.60 -12.67 8.60
N VAL A 103 7.92 -12.73 8.49
CA VAL A 103 8.81 -13.11 9.61
C VAL A 103 8.74 -12.06 10.72
N THR A 104 8.97 -12.48 11.95
CA THR A 104 9.04 -11.58 13.12
C THR A 104 10.13 -10.53 12.91
N GLY A 105 9.81 -9.25 13.16
CA GLY A 105 10.74 -8.13 12.99
C GLY A 105 10.68 -7.45 11.61
N GLU A 106 9.87 -7.91 10.68
CA GLU A 106 9.75 -7.32 9.32
C GLU A 106 8.74 -6.17 9.21
N GLY A 107 8.32 -5.60 10.33
CA GLY A 107 7.47 -4.40 10.33
C GLY A 107 6.03 -4.64 9.93
N LYS A 108 5.39 -5.69 10.44
CA LYS A 108 3.98 -6.03 10.17
C LYS A 108 3.01 -4.88 10.40
N THR A 109 3.25 -4.07 11.42
CA THR A 109 2.45 -2.88 11.74
C THR A 109 2.48 -1.89 10.58
N LEU A 110 3.66 -1.67 10.00
CA LEU A 110 3.84 -0.74 8.88
C LEU A 110 3.16 -1.27 7.61
N VAL A 111 3.17 -2.59 7.40
CA VAL A 111 2.41 -3.24 6.32
C VAL A 111 0.91 -3.00 6.45
N ALA A 112 0.38 -3.13 7.66
CA ALA A 112 -1.05 -2.93 7.92
C ALA A 112 -1.52 -1.48 7.71
N VAL A 113 -0.65 -0.50 7.88
CA VAL A 113 -0.96 0.92 7.64
C VAL A 113 -1.37 1.16 6.19
N LEU A 114 -0.72 0.50 5.23
CA LEU A 114 -0.99 0.70 3.80
C LEU A 114 -2.45 0.38 3.42
N PRO A 115 -2.96 -0.85 3.66
CA PRO A 115 -4.36 -1.16 3.35
C PRO A 115 -5.34 -0.38 4.23
N CYS A 116 -5.01 -0.12 5.49
CA CYS A 116 -5.86 0.70 6.36
C CYS A 116 -6.05 2.12 5.81
N TYR A 117 -5.03 2.71 5.22
CA TYR A 117 -5.13 4.02 4.59
C TYR A 117 -6.04 3.98 3.37
N SER A 118 -5.86 3.00 2.48
CA SER A 118 -6.67 2.87 1.27
C SER A 118 -8.13 2.51 1.55
N THR A 119 -8.40 1.73 2.61
CA THR A 119 -9.76 1.30 3.00
C THR A 119 -10.50 2.30 3.90
N ARG A 120 -9.87 3.39 4.33
CA ARG A 120 -10.49 4.43 5.15
C ARG A 120 -11.59 5.23 4.42
N SER A 121 -11.93 4.88 3.19
CA SER A 121 -13.12 5.36 2.50
C SER A 121 -14.39 4.85 3.21
N PRO A 122 -15.46 5.69 3.32
CA PRO A 122 -16.69 5.34 4.08
C PRO A 122 -17.37 4.04 3.65
N ALA A 123 -17.11 3.56 2.42
CA ALA A 123 -17.68 2.29 1.93
C ALA A 123 -17.17 1.04 2.67
N TRP A 124 -16.02 1.09 3.36
CA TRP A 124 -15.42 -0.05 4.07
C TRP A 124 -15.46 0.08 5.59
N ALA A 125 -15.80 1.26 6.11
CA ALA A 125 -15.96 1.46 7.56
C ALA A 125 -17.06 0.58 8.18
N CYS A 126 -18.00 0.10 7.36
CA CYS A 126 -19.06 -0.84 7.76
C CYS A 126 -18.60 -2.28 7.96
N THR A 127 -17.41 -2.68 7.47
CA THR A 127 -16.99 -4.09 7.48
C THR A 127 -16.16 -4.47 8.72
N TRP A 128 -15.62 -3.49 9.44
CA TRP A 128 -14.81 -3.70 10.66
C TRP A 128 -15.58 -3.54 11.97
N SER A 129 -16.88 -3.26 11.90
CA SER A 129 -17.74 -3.11 13.09
C SER A 129 -18.61 -4.34 13.38
N ARG A 130 -18.23 -5.54 12.87
CA ARG A 130 -18.90 -6.79 13.23
C ARG A 130 -17.92 -7.83 13.71
#